data_c7750be0f246ad3f1e5962f06b098b07
#
_entry.id   c7750be0f246ad3f1e5962f06b098b07
#
_cell.length_a   1.000
_cell.length_b   1.000
_cell.length_c   1.000
_cell.angle_alpha   90.00
_cell.angle_beta   90.00
_cell.angle_gamma   90.00
#
_symmetry.space_group_name_H-M   'P 1'
#
loop_
_entity.id
_entity.type
_entity.pdbx_description
1 polymer ?
#
loop_
_entity_poly.entity_id
_entity_poly.type
_entity_poly.pdbx_seq_one_letter_code
_entity_poly.pdbx_strand_id
1 'polypeptide(L)'
;MGKFSQEQLYKEYATWQSEFLDYPNVVDYRDIAKNQKEFVFYCSDFNLQNLIDVKPNPGSSYIRSLTEPFDLEMELKAEQIKNWFERFGVISRERDWNQVHVSGHGDGTQIKHVIDGANAKKLIPIHTQHDEYHKKWHPNVTTVNQHGIYSMGE
;
A
#
# COMPACT_ATOMS: atom_id res chain seq x y z
N MET A 1 -35.03 -11.43 -11.44
CA MET A 1 -33.69 -11.54 -10.82
C MET A 1 -33.93 -11.84 -9.34
N GLY A 2 -33.65 -13.09 -8.88
CA GLY A 2 -33.97 -13.51 -7.53
C GLY A 2 -33.11 -12.76 -6.51
N LYS A 3 -33.73 -12.23 -5.45
CA LYS A 3 -32.98 -11.77 -4.28
C LYS A 3 -32.35 -13.02 -3.67
N PHE A 4 -31.03 -13.04 -3.56
CA PHE A 4 -30.35 -14.02 -2.73
C PHE A 4 -30.93 -13.92 -1.32
N SER A 5 -31.19 -15.07 -0.70
CA SER A 5 -31.62 -15.05 0.69
C SER A 5 -30.47 -14.57 1.56
N GLN A 6 -30.79 -13.88 2.64
CA GLN A 6 -29.80 -13.44 3.63
C GLN A 6 -28.93 -14.61 4.11
N GLU A 7 -29.50 -15.79 4.22
CA GLU A 7 -28.81 -17.03 4.58
C GLU A 7 -27.75 -17.49 3.55
N GLN A 8 -27.94 -17.19 2.26
CA GLN A 8 -26.94 -17.46 1.22
C GLN A 8 -25.78 -16.48 1.29
N LEU A 9 -26.04 -15.21 1.60
CA LEU A 9 -25.00 -14.20 1.82
C LEU A 9 -24.07 -14.59 2.99
N TYR A 10 -24.63 -14.99 4.13
CA TYR A 10 -23.84 -15.40 5.29
C TYR A 10 -22.90 -16.58 5.02
N LYS A 11 -23.22 -17.47 4.08
CA LYS A 11 -22.35 -18.61 3.71
C LYS A 11 -21.17 -18.23 2.82
N GLU A 12 -21.23 -17.08 2.14
CA GLU A 12 -20.18 -16.60 1.26
C GLU A 12 -19.05 -15.89 2.02
N TYR A 13 -19.32 -15.41 3.24
CA TYR A 13 -18.38 -14.64 4.04
C TYR A 13 -17.84 -15.44 5.22
N ALA A 14 -16.59 -15.13 5.62
CA ALA A 14 -16.05 -15.67 6.87
C ALA A 14 -16.88 -15.18 8.07
N THR A 15 -16.92 -15.97 9.13
CA THR A 15 -17.76 -15.69 10.32
C THR A 15 -17.58 -14.27 10.85
N TRP A 16 -16.35 -13.78 10.92
CA TRP A 16 -16.05 -12.43 11.38
C TRP A 16 -16.51 -11.32 10.42
N GLN A 17 -16.60 -11.62 9.11
CA GLN A 17 -17.10 -10.69 8.10
C GLN A 17 -18.62 -10.63 8.10
N SER A 18 -19.28 -11.77 8.38
CA SER A 18 -20.75 -11.83 8.37
C SER A 18 -21.40 -10.94 9.42
N GLU A 19 -20.69 -10.62 10.49
CA GLU A 19 -21.17 -9.68 11.52
C GLU A 19 -21.42 -8.27 10.97
N PHE A 20 -20.72 -7.87 9.90
CA PHE A 20 -20.89 -6.55 9.28
C PHE A 20 -22.09 -6.49 8.32
N LEU A 21 -22.63 -7.63 7.89
CA LEU A 21 -23.74 -7.66 6.94
C LEU A 21 -25.04 -7.05 7.49
N ASP A 22 -25.15 -6.96 8.81
CA ASP A 22 -26.33 -6.39 9.49
C ASP A 22 -26.22 -4.86 9.70
N TYR A 23 -25.07 -4.25 9.41
CA TYR A 23 -24.94 -2.80 9.54
C TYR A 23 -25.74 -2.05 8.45
N PRO A 24 -26.31 -0.89 8.79
CA PRO A 24 -26.98 -0.07 7.79
C PRO A 24 -25.98 0.41 6.74
N ASN A 25 -26.42 0.44 5.49
CA ASN A 25 -25.62 0.85 4.31
C ASN A 25 -24.45 -0.08 3.93
N VAL A 26 -24.49 -1.33 4.37
CA VAL A 26 -23.56 -2.34 3.87
C VAL A 26 -23.81 -2.57 2.38
N VAL A 27 -22.75 -2.61 1.62
CA VAL A 27 -22.76 -2.98 0.21
C VAL A 27 -21.89 -4.22 0.00
N ASP A 28 -22.31 -5.09 -0.88
CA ASP A 28 -21.51 -6.24 -1.32
C ASP A 28 -20.95 -6.02 -2.73
N TYR A 29 -20.15 -6.97 -3.21
CA TYR A 29 -19.55 -6.90 -4.54
C TYR A 29 -20.59 -6.80 -5.66
N ARG A 30 -21.83 -7.29 -5.47
CA ARG A 30 -22.93 -7.21 -6.43
C ARG A 30 -23.46 -5.79 -6.58
N ASP A 31 -23.49 -5.05 -5.49
CA ASP A 31 -23.89 -3.64 -5.48
C ASP A 31 -22.82 -2.80 -6.17
N ILE A 32 -21.54 -3.08 -5.86
CA ILE A 32 -20.40 -2.44 -6.51
C ILE A 32 -20.43 -2.74 -8.01
N ALA A 33 -20.60 -4.00 -8.42
CA ALA A 33 -20.64 -4.39 -9.83
C ALA A 33 -21.76 -3.69 -10.63
N LYS A 34 -22.91 -3.39 -9.99
CA LYS A 34 -24.02 -2.69 -10.62
C LYS A 34 -23.82 -1.19 -10.77
N ASN A 35 -23.16 -0.56 -9.80
CA ASN A 35 -23.08 0.89 -9.66
C ASN A 35 -21.63 1.37 -9.53
N GLN A 36 -20.70 0.82 -10.29
CA GLN A 36 -19.25 1.03 -10.12
C GLN A 36 -18.82 2.50 -10.04
N LYS A 37 -19.56 3.41 -10.67
CA LYS A 37 -19.26 4.85 -10.65
C LYS A 37 -19.41 5.50 -9.26
N GLU A 38 -20.15 4.86 -8.38
CA GLU A 38 -20.44 5.36 -7.03
C GLU A 38 -19.40 4.86 -6.00
N PHE A 39 -18.47 3.98 -6.42
CA PHE A 39 -17.58 3.31 -5.49
C PHE A 39 -16.10 3.51 -5.80
N VAL A 40 -15.33 3.66 -4.74
CA VAL A 40 -13.89 3.38 -4.72
C VAL A 40 -13.73 2.00 -4.07
N PHE A 41 -13.21 1.06 -4.84
CA PHE A 41 -13.09 -0.33 -4.42
C PHE A 41 -11.64 -0.64 -4.02
N TYR A 42 -11.44 -1.11 -2.79
CA TYR A 42 -10.13 -1.55 -2.33
C TYR A 42 -9.81 -2.95 -2.85
N CYS A 43 -8.70 -3.06 -3.57
CA CYS A 43 -8.23 -4.33 -4.12
C CYS A 43 -6.72 -4.47 -3.85
N SER A 44 -6.37 -5.31 -2.89
CA SER A 44 -4.97 -5.66 -2.61
C SER A 44 -4.55 -6.90 -3.43
N ASP A 45 -3.26 -7.21 -3.37
CA ASP A 45 -2.68 -8.44 -3.93
C ASP A 45 -3.32 -9.73 -3.37
N PHE A 46 -3.86 -9.68 -2.14
CA PHE A 46 -4.59 -10.80 -1.53
C PHE A 46 -6.03 -10.94 -2.02
N ASN A 47 -6.59 -9.92 -2.67
CA ASN A 47 -8.01 -9.85 -3.03
C ASN A 47 -8.23 -9.68 -4.54
N LEU A 48 -7.24 -10.00 -5.37
CA LEU A 48 -7.33 -9.85 -6.83
C LEU A 48 -8.49 -10.66 -7.43
N GLN A 49 -8.87 -11.79 -6.82
CA GLN A 49 -10.02 -12.59 -7.22
C GLN A 49 -11.33 -11.80 -7.20
N ASN A 50 -11.45 -10.76 -6.38
CA ASN A 50 -12.64 -9.92 -6.35
C ASN A 50 -12.90 -9.20 -7.68
N LEU A 51 -11.88 -9.03 -8.52
CA LEU A 51 -12.03 -8.50 -9.88
C LEU A 51 -12.87 -9.41 -10.77
N ILE A 52 -12.92 -10.72 -10.48
CA ILE A 52 -13.77 -11.68 -11.21
C ILE A 52 -15.24 -11.38 -10.94
N ASP A 53 -15.57 -11.00 -9.74
CA ASP A 53 -16.95 -10.75 -9.30
C ASP A 53 -17.40 -9.33 -9.65
N VAL A 54 -16.54 -8.33 -9.42
CA VAL A 54 -16.82 -6.92 -9.68
C VAL A 54 -16.79 -6.62 -11.18
N LYS A 55 -15.87 -7.22 -11.93
CA LYS A 55 -15.65 -7.00 -13.39
C LYS A 55 -15.57 -5.51 -13.72
N PRO A 56 -14.45 -4.85 -13.43
CA PRO A 56 -14.31 -3.42 -13.65
C PRO A 56 -14.76 -2.98 -15.06
N ASN A 57 -15.49 -1.90 -15.13
CA ASN A 57 -15.95 -1.34 -16.40
C ASN A 57 -14.76 -0.74 -17.18
N PRO A 58 -14.81 -0.74 -18.52
CA PRO A 58 -13.85 0.00 -19.33
C PRO A 58 -13.75 1.47 -18.89
N GLY A 59 -12.53 1.97 -18.70
CA GLY A 59 -12.28 3.32 -18.19
C GLY A 59 -12.21 3.42 -16.66
N SER A 60 -12.32 2.32 -15.93
CA SER A 60 -11.92 2.27 -14.52
C SER A 60 -10.44 2.58 -14.37
N SER A 61 -10.05 3.19 -13.25
CA SER A 61 -8.66 3.53 -12.93
C SER A 61 -8.16 2.69 -11.77
N TYR A 62 -6.90 2.30 -11.82
CA TYR A 62 -6.21 1.67 -10.71
C TYR A 62 -5.21 2.65 -10.07
N ILE A 63 -5.25 2.76 -8.76
CA ILE A 63 -4.30 3.56 -7.98
C ILE A 63 -3.58 2.61 -7.03
N ARG A 64 -2.29 2.44 -7.23
CA ARG A 64 -1.43 1.66 -6.36
C ARG A 64 -0.86 2.58 -5.27
N SER A 65 -1.36 2.44 -4.05
CA SER A 65 -0.89 3.18 -2.88
C SER A 65 0.05 2.32 -2.02
N LEU A 66 1.14 1.88 -2.61
CA LEU A 66 2.19 1.08 -1.97
C LEU A 66 3.56 1.61 -2.38
N THR A 67 4.61 1.24 -1.64
CA THR A 67 5.99 1.55 -2.02
C THR A 67 6.33 0.96 -3.37
N GLU A 68 7.30 1.54 -4.04
CA GLU A 68 7.94 0.89 -5.18
C GLU A 68 8.59 -0.42 -4.73
N PRO A 69 8.58 -1.46 -5.58
CA PRO A 69 9.31 -2.69 -5.29
C PRO A 69 10.79 -2.41 -5.06
N PHE A 70 11.36 -2.99 -4.02
CA PHE A 70 12.78 -2.87 -3.70
C PHE A 70 13.50 -4.22 -3.64
N ASP A 71 12.79 -5.32 -3.88
CA ASP A 71 13.34 -6.65 -4.03
C ASP A 71 12.59 -7.44 -5.12
N LEU A 72 13.17 -8.55 -5.54
CA LEU A 72 12.63 -9.39 -6.62
C LEU A 72 11.24 -9.94 -6.31
N GLU A 73 10.96 -10.29 -5.05
CA GLU A 73 9.63 -10.80 -4.67
C GLU A 73 8.56 -9.73 -4.87
N MET A 74 8.84 -8.51 -4.47
CA MET A 74 7.93 -7.37 -4.65
C MET A 74 7.76 -7.00 -6.14
N GLU A 75 8.82 -7.11 -6.94
CA GLU A 75 8.74 -6.91 -8.39
C GLU A 75 7.81 -7.93 -9.04
N LEU A 76 7.98 -9.22 -8.71
CA LEU A 76 7.11 -10.28 -9.24
C LEU A 76 5.66 -10.12 -8.79
N LYS A 77 5.42 -9.69 -7.56
CA LYS A 77 4.06 -9.38 -7.07
C LYS A 77 3.46 -8.19 -7.81
N ALA A 78 4.22 -7.14 -8.03
CA ALA A 78 3.76 -5.98 -8.79
C ALA A 78 3.41 -6.35 -10.23
N GLU A 79 4.21 -7.17 -10.88
CA GLU A 79 3.94 -7.69 -12.22
C GLU A 79 2.68 -8.58 -12.24
N GLN A 80 2.50 -9.45 -11.27
CA GLN A 80 1.29 -10.25 -11.13
C GLN A 80 0.04 -9.37 -11.02
N ILE A 81 0.07 -8.34 -10.18
CA ILE A 81 -1.03 -7.40 -10.01
C ILE A 81 -1.31 -6.68 -11.33
N LYS A 82 -0.28 -6.20 -12.01
CA LYS A 82 -0.38 -5.54 -13.31
C LYS A 82 -1.07 -6.43 -14.33
N ASN A 83 -0.65 -7.68 -14.46
CA ASN A 83 -1.23 -8.67 -15.37
C ASN A 83 -2.73 -8.91 -15.10
N TRP A 84 -3.15 -8.93 -13.82
CA TRP A 84 -4.55 -9.03 -13.46
C TRP A 84 -5.36 -7.82 -13.95
N PHE A 85 -4.89 -6.61 -13.67
CA PHE A 85 -5.59 -5.39 -14.09
C PHE A 85 -5.59 -5.20 -15.61
N GLU A 86 -4.54 -5.62 -16.30
CA GLU A 86 -4.49 -5.66 -17.76
C GLU A 86 -5.54 -6.62 -18.32
N ARG A 87 -5.68 -7.82 -17.74
CA ARG A 87 -6.68 -8.81 -18.14
C ARG A 87 -8.11 -8.28 -18.02
N PHE A 88 -8.36 -7.45 -17.03
CA PHE A 88 -9.67 -6.82 -16.82
C PHE A 88 -9.83 -5.47 -17.57
N GLY A 89 -8.86 -5.08 -18.38
CA GLY A 89 -8.91 -3.86 -19.19
C GLY A 89 -8.84 -2.55 -18.39
N VAL A 90 -8.40 -2.60 -17.14
CA VAL A 90 -8.21 -1.41 -16.30
C VAL A 90 -6.89 -0.73 -16.64
N ILE A 91 -5.84 -1.52 -16.90
CA ILE A 91 -4.55 -1.05 -17.36
C ILE A 91 -4.37 -1.48 -18.80
N SER A 92 -4.23 -0.53 -19.72
CA SER A 92 -3.97 -0.78 -21.14
C SER A 92 -2.67 -0.15 -21.63
N ARG A 93 -2.09 0.74 -20.83
CA ARG A 93 -0.85 1.47 -21.11
C ARG A 93 -0.10 1.70 -19.80
N GLU A 94 1.21 1.88 -19.87
CA GLU A 94 2.05 2.13 -18.70
C GLU A 94 1.55 3.32 -17.84
N ARG A 95 1.05 4.37 -18.49
CA ARG A 95 0.46 5.53 -17.81
C ARG A 95 -0.81 5.25 -17.00
N ASP A 96 -1.44 4.11 -17.22
CA ASP A 96 -2.64 3.71 -16.48
C ASP A 96 -2.27 3.08 -15.12
N TRP A 97 -0.98 2.81 -14.90
CA TRP A 97 -0.42 2.40 -13.64
C TRP A 97 -0.13 3.62 -12.77
N ASN A 98 -1.09 4.00 -11.95
CA ASN A 98 -0.97 5.17 -11.09
C ASN A 98 -0.35 4.76 -9.76
N GLN A 99 0.96 4.89 -9.66
CA GLN A 99 1.70 4.63 -8.41
C GLN A 99 1.69 5.91 -7.57
N VAL A 100 1.12 5.84 -6.37
CA VAL A 100 1.16 6.90 -5.38
C VAL A 100 1.53 6.28 -4.03
N HIS A 101 2.47 6.88 -3.34
CA HIS A 101 2.87 6.42 -2.03
C HIS A 101 3.14 7.60 -1.13
N VAL A 102 2.44 7.64 0.00
CA VAL A 102 2.79 8.49 1.13
C VAL A 102 3.39 7.59 2.19
N SER A 103 4.70 7.65 2.34
CA SER A 103 5.41 6.88 3.36
C SER A 103 4.92 7.29 4.76
N GLY A 104 4.79 6.32 5.65
CA GLY A 104 4.65 6.59 7.08
C GLY A 104 5.94 7.12 7.71
N HIS A 105 7.04 7.14 6.96
CA HIS A 105 8.30 7.73 7.37
C HIS A 105 8.28 9.24 7.13
N GLY A 106 8.98 9.99 7.98
CA GLY A 106 9.17 11.42 7.77
C GLY A 106 9.96 11.71 6.50
N ASP A 107 9.59 12.77 5.79
CA ASP A 107 10.41 13.31 4.72
C ASP A 107 11.70 13.97 5.26
N GLY A 108 12.59 14.37 4.34
CA GLY A 108 13.88 14.97 4.73
C GLY A 108 13.73 16.22 5.62
N THR A 109 12.70 17.00 5.45
CA THR A 109 12.43 18.20 6.25
C THR A 109 11.99 17.81 7.66
N GLN A 110 11.12 16.83 7.77
CA GLN A 110 10.63 16.30 9.05
C GLN A 110 11.75 15.62 9.83
N ILE A 111 12.58 14.80 9.15
CA ILE A 111 13.75 14.16 9.76
C ILE A 111 14.73 15.22 10.27
N LYS A 112 15.02 16.23 9.45
CA LYS A 112 15.88 17.35 9.88
C LYS A 112 15.32 18.06 11.10
N HIS A 113 14.02 18.33 11.16
CA HIS A 113 13.37 18.95 12.31
C HIS A 113 13.55 18.13 13.58
N VAL A 114 13.44 16.80 13.50
CA VAL A 114 13.69 15.89 14.61
C VAL A 114 15.16 15.92 15.05
N ILE A 115 16.10 15.93 14.10
CA ILE A 115 17.54 16.01 14.37
C ILE A 115 17.87 17.32 15.11
N ASP A 116 17.38 18.45 14.60
CA ASP A 116 17.60 19.76 15.20
C ASP A 116 16.99 19.84 16.62
N GLY A 117 15.77 19.32 16.79
CA GLY A 117 15.07 19.33 18.08
C GLY A 117 15.69 18.42 19.13
N ALA A 118 16.27 17.30 18.69
CA ALA A 118 16.95 16.36 19.59
C ALA A 118 18.26 16.92 20.16
N ASN A 119 18.91 17.85 19.46
CA ASN A 119 20.19 18.46 19.85
C ASN A 119 21.22 17.41 20.32
N ALA A 120 21.31 16.31 19.62
CA ALA A 120 22.15 15.17 19.97
C ALA A 120 23.62 15.48 19.76
N LYS A 121 24.52 14.93 20.59
CA LYS A 121 25.97 15.07 20.41
C LYS A 121 26.50 14.28 19.20
N LYS A 122 25.82 13.23 18.84
CA LYS A 122 26.17 12.32 17.73
C LYS A 122 24.91 11.83 17.04
N LEU A 123 24.96 11.76 15.73
CA LEU A 123 23.90 11.19 14.87
C LEU A 123 24.39 9.89 14.25
N ILE A 124 23.61 8.84 14.38
CA ILE A 124 23.88 7.54 13.76
C ILE A 124 22.67 7.21 12.88
N PRO A 125 22.75 7.45 11.56
CA PRO A 125 21.68 7.05 10.65
C PRO A 125 21.70 5.53 10.49
N ILE A 126 20.52 4.93 10.64
CA ILE A 126 20.30 3.50 10.43
C ILE A 126 19.13 3.31 9.46
N HIS A 127 19.06 2.16 8.81
CA HIS A 127 17.98 1.84 7.88
C HIS A 127 17.85 2.89 6.75
N THR A 128 18.97 3.32 6.19
CA THR A 128 19.04 4.25 5.07
C THR A 128 20.08 3.80 4.05
N GLN A 129 19.80 4.05 2.77
CA GLN A 129 20.76 3.82 1.68
C GLN A 129 21.63 5.04 1.44
N HIS A 130 21.30 6.19 2.03
CA HIS A 130 21.92 7.48 1.78
C HIS A 130 22.31 8.18 3.08
N ASP A 131 23.21 7.58 3.83
CA ASP A 131 23.71 8.13 5.08
C ASP A 131 24.47 9.46 4.91
N GLU A 132 25.02 9.68 3.72
CA GLU A 132 25.74 10.91 3.36
C GLU A 132 24.87 12.17 3.46
N TYR A 133 23.55 12.07 3.26
CA TYR A 133 22.66 13.23 3.42
C TYR A 133 22.63 13.75 4.84
N HIS A 134 22.78 12.90 5.83
CA HIS A 134 22.72 13.29 7.24
C HIS A 134 23.91 14.16 7.65
N LYS A 135 25.05 14.06 6.94
CA LYS A 135 26.23 14.94 7.14
C LYS A 135 25.94 16.40 6.83
N LYS A 136 24.91 16.68 6.01
CA LYS A 136 24.44 18.05 5.72
C LYS A 136 23.62 18.63 6.86
N TRP A 137 23.06 17.78 7.73
CA TRP A 137 22.15 18.15 8.79
C TRP A 137 22.78 18.14 10.18
N HIS A 138 23.87 17.38 10.36
CA HIS A 138 24.52 17.23 11.65
C HIS A 138 26.03 17.15 11.50
N PRO A 139 26.82 17.89 12.32
CA PRO A 139 28.29 17.95 12.20
C PRO A 139 29.00 16.65 12.60
N ASN A 140 28.39 15.87 13.48
CA ASN A 140 28.96 14.64 14.02
C ASN A 140 28.08 13.43 13.64
N VAL A 141 28.29 12.90 12.43
CA VAL A 141 27.58 11.72 11.91
C VAL A 141 28.52 10.54 11.90
N THR A 142 28.09 9.43 12.47
CA THR A 142 28.79 8.15 12.41
C THR A 142 28.02 7.19 11.52
N THR A 143 28.60 6.82 10.39
CA THR A 143 28.09 5.75 9.54
C THR A 143 28.42 4.40 10.15
N VAL A 144 27.44 3.49 10.15
CA VAL A 144 27.58 2.14 10.69
C VAL A 144 27.49 1.11 9.58
N ASN A 145 28.33 0.08 9.67
CA ASN A 145 28.29 -1.07 8.78
C ASN A 145 27.48 -2.21 9.43
N GLN A 146 26.85 -3.01 8.59
CA GLN A 146 26.15 -4.21 9.05
C GLN A 146 27.13 -5.11 9.82
N HIS A 147 26.70 -5.62 10.97
CA HIS A 147 27.49 -6.42 11.91
C HIS A 147 28.67 -5.69 12.60
N GLY A 148 28.81 -4.39 12.40
CA GLY A 148 29.78 -3.58 13.13
C GLY A 148 29.43 -3.41 14.60
N ILE A 149 30.43 -3.43 15.50
CA ILE A 149 30.27 -3.12 16.91
C ILE A 149 30.75 -1.68 17.13
N TYR A 150 29.90 -0.84 17.68
CA TYR A 150 30.16 0.58 17.86
C TYR A 150 29.99 0.96 19.35
N SER A 151 30.97 1.61 19.89
CA SER A 151 30.86 2.20 21.21
C SER A 151 30.10 3.51 21.16
N MET A 152 29.12 3.68 22.04
CA MET A 152 28.35 4.94 22.14
C MET A 152 29.12 6.06 22.79
N GLY A 153 30.30 5.79 23.37
CA GLY A 153 31.15 6.78 24.05
C GLY A 153 30.42 7.49 25.19
N GLU A 154 31.09 7.73 26.30
CA GLU A 154 30.57 8.63 27.35
C GLU A 154 30.45 10.08 26.90
#